data_54b9c8596eb364bea9de4028ef648737
#
_entry.id   54b9c8596eb364bea9de4028ef648737
#
_cell.length_a   1.000
_cell.length_b   1.000
_cell.length_c   1.000
_cell.angle_alpha   90.00
_cell.angle_beta   90.00
_cell.angle_gamma   90.00
#
_symmetry.space_group_name_H-M   'P 1'
#
loop_
_entity.id
_entity.type
_entity.pdbx_description
1 polymer ?
#
loop_
_entity_poly.entity_id
_entity_poly.type
_entity_poly.pdbx_seq_one_letter_code
_entity_poly.pdbx_strand_id
1 'polypeptide(L)'
;MKKAIFLLFIISLVLSITGCPNPGKTRKKMPRLFTSNFIMETGADPSFVISEDFNRDGEIDLIVTNSGHNTLSYFKGKGDGTFKDQMTIKTGEEPICVVTADFNNNGYPDLAVLNYKDQSINIYFNSRFGSFVKNRITLRPGKIPINMVAGDFNRDGVNDLAVTMRYHKVMILLGKGKGRFKNPVAIPVNGQPTAIVLGDYDRNKVIDIAVALAGSGKTGIQILWGIGNGTFHESTVFKGGGQPLTIANIDVDNDGYEDLVTSSNSLHTITLIKNNKDKSFSALEDFASGSFPKFVVVADFTGDGKPDLAVSNSIDDLITVSLGRGDGTFTYPPIAHVVDEYPQGMVVGDFDHDGLIDMAVTCRDKRLVNILIKRNIIDPKPDIAGQPFIKTEQAT
;
A
#
# COMPACT_ATOMS: atom_id res chain seq x y z
N MET A 1 -31.82 -15.99 1.22
CA MET A 1 -31.58 -16.82 0.02
C MET A 1 -30.39 -16.36 -0.83
N LYS A 2 -29.99 -15.08 -0.88
CA LYS A 2 -28.81 -14.61 -1.68
C LYS A 2 -27.43 -14.91 -1.05
N LYS A 3 -27.31 -15.13 0.26
CA LYS A 3 -26.05 -15.49 0.95
C LYS A 3 -25.57 -16.93 0.70
N ALA A 4 -26.48 -17.85 0.42
CA ALA A 4 -26.14 -19.26 0.18
C ALA A 4 -25.54 -19.51 -1.21
N ILE A 5 -25.86 -18.68 -2.21
CA ILE A 5 -25.37 -18.82 -3.59
C ILE A 5 -23.92 -18.33 -3.72
N PHE A 6 -23.52 -17.31 -2.97
CA PHE A 6 -22.16 -16.78 -2.99
C PHE A 6 -21.14 -17.72 -2.32
N LEU A 7 -21.55 -18.39 -1.23
CA LEU A 7 -20.71 -19.40 -0.57
C LEU A 7 -20.49 -20.64 -1.45
N LEU A 8 -21.48 -21.02 -2.28
CA LEU A 8 -21.35 -22.14 -3.20
C LEU A 8 -20.35 -21.88 -4.35
N PHE A 9 -20.18 -20.60 -4.80
CA PHE A 9 -19.25 -20.29 -5.89
C PHE A 9 -17.79 -20.30 -5.41
N ILE A 10 -17.51 -19.83 -4.19
CA ILE A 10 -16.17 -19.88 -3.59
C ILE A 10 -15.77 -21.31 -3.21
N ILE A 11 -16.71 -22.08 -2.64
CA ILE A 11 -16.51 -23.51 -2.34
C ILE A 11 -16.32 -24.32 -3.63
N SER A 12 -17.00 -23.98 -4.73
CA SER A 12 -16.79 -24.59 -6.03
C SER A 12 -15.39 -24.33 -6.60
N LEU A 13 -14.81 -23.16 -6.39
CA LEU A 13 -13.45 -22.86 -6.85
C LEU A 13 -12.38 -23.58 -6.01
N VAL A 14 -12.60 -23.73 -4.69
CA VAL A 14 -11.70 -24.48 -3.80
C VAL A 14 -11.90 -26.00 -3.96
N LEU A 15 -13.13 -26.48 -4.14
CA LEU A 15 -13.43 -27.91 -4.38
C LEU A 15 -13.01 -28.39 -5.77
N SER A 16 -12.89 -27.53 -6.78
CA SER A 16 -12.32 -27.93 -8.08
C SER A 16 -10.80 -28.16 -8.01
N ILE A 17 -10.14 -27.77 -6.90
CA ILE A 17 -8.73 -28.06 -6.62
C ILE A 17 -8.56 -29.44 -5.95
N THR A 18 -9.61 -29.99 -5.31
CA THR A 18 -9.56 -31.28 -4.59
C THR A 18 -10.26 -32.44 -5.33
N GLY A 19 -10.70 -32.25 -6.56
CA GLY A 19 -11.27 -33.31 -7.36
C GLY A 19 -10.29 -34.46 -7.59
N CYS A 20 -10.71 -35.73 -7.36
CA CYS A 20 -9.94 -36.94 -7.58
C CYS A 20 -9.20 -36.93 -8.91
N PRO A 21 -7.91 -37.29 -8.94
CA PRO A 21 -7.12 -37.22 -10.16
C PRO A 21 -7.59 -38.22 -11.18
N ASN A 22 -8.07 -37.73 -12.32
CA ASN A 22 -8.23 -38.55 -13.53
C ASN A 22 -6.79 -38.77 -14.07
N PRO A 23 -6.29 -40.02 -14.15
CA PRO A 23 -4.87 -40.29 -14.49
C PRO A 23 -4.59 -40.12 -16.00
N GLY A 24 -4.77 -38.92 -16.52
CA GLY A 24 -4.52 -38.63 -17.94
C GLY A 24 -4.57 -37.16 -18.33
N LYS A 25 -5.01 -36.29 -17.45
CA LYS A 25 -4.94 -34.82 -17.69
C LYS A 25 -3.76 -34.24 -16.93
N THR A 26 -2.70 -33.86 -17.64
CA THR A 26 -1.67 -32.97 -17.12
C THR A 26 -2.36 -31.75 -16.49
N ARG A 27 -2.32 -31.65 -15.16
CA ARG A 27 -2.75 -30.42 -14.48
C ARG A 27 -1.96 -29.27 -15.09
N LYS A 28 -2.63 -28.35 -15.80
CA LYS A 28 -2.02 -27.07 -16.15
C LYS A 28 -1.56 -26.44 -14.83
N LYS A 29 -0.24 -26.38 -14.63
CA LYS A 29 0.35 -25.70 -13.49
C LYS A 29 -0.18 -24.27 -13.53
N MET A 30 -0.88 -23.80 -12.49
CA MET A 30 -1.31 -22.40 -12.44
C MET A 30 -0.06 -21.53 -12.57
N PRO A 31 -0.10 -20.47 -13.37
CA PRO A 31 1.04 -19.55 -13.48
C PRO A 31 1.36 -19.02 -12.09
N ARG A 32 2.59 -19.22 -11.64
CA ARG A 32 3.11 -18.58 -10.42
C ARG A 32 3.85 -17.34 -10.88
N LEU A 33 3.43 -16.18 -10.39
CA LEU A 33 4.13 -14.93 -10.67
C LEU A 33 5.39 -14.80 -9.80
N PHE A 34 5.28 -15.18 -8.51
CA PHE A 34 6.39 -15.20 -7.58
C PHE A 34 6.89 -16.64 -7.37
N THR A 35 8.20 -16.80 -7.32
CA THR A 35 8.87 -18.10 -7.27
C THR A 35 9.36 -18.48 -5.87
N SER A 36 9.63 -17.49 -5.02
CA SER A 36 10.12 -17.68 -3.65
C SER A 36 9.31 -16.84 -2.68
N ASN A 37 9.15 -17.34 -1.46
CA ASN A 37 8.53 -16.64 -0.34
C ASN A 37 9.44 -16.78 0.88
N PHE A 38 9.92 -15.64 1.40
CA PHE A 38 10.69 -15.57 2.65
C PHE A 38 9.83 -14.92 3.71
N ILE A 39 10.05 -15.28 4.95
CA ILE A 39 9.28 -14.80 6.09
C ILE A 39 10.22 -14.08 7.06
N MET A 40 9.85 -12.89 7.50
CA MET A 40 10.56 -12.14 8.51
C MET A 40 9.65 -11.82 9.69
N GLU A 41 10.15 -12.02 10.92
CA GLU A 41 9.41 -11.66 12.14
C GLU A 41 9.39 -10.14 12.33
N THR A 42 8.26 -9.63 12.84
CA THR A 42 8.06 -8.21 13.16
C THR A 42 7.56 -8.04 14.60
N GLY A 43 7.23 -6.82 14.99
CA GLY A 43 6.44 -6.56 16.19
C GLY A 43 4.97 -6.97 16.02
N ALA A 44 4.17 -6.82 17.08
CA ALA A 44 2.74 -7.17 17.04
C ALA A 44 1.93 -6.23 16.18
N ASP A 45 0.92 -6.78 15.51
CA ASP A 45 -0.03 -6.09 14.64
C ASP A 45 0.68 -5.26 13.55
N PRO A 46 1.52 -5.89 12.69
CA PRO A 46 2.11 -5.16 11.55
C PRO A 46 1.00 -4.74 10.59
N SER A 47 0.98 -3.45 10.21
CA SER A 47 -0.16 -2.89 9.48
C SER A 47 0.22 -2.16 8.20
N PHE A 48 1.33 -1.47 8.19
CA PHE A 48 1.79 -0.68 7.05
C PHE A 48 3.27 -0.94 6.79
N VAL A 49 3.68 -0.91 5.53
CA VAL A 49 5.08 -1.12 5.11
C VAL A 49 5.45 -0.10 4.04
N ILE A 50 6.66 0.41 4.12
CA ILE A 50 7.29 1.24 3.09
C ILE A 50 8.65 0.67 2.72
N SER A 51 9.11 0.98 1.51
CA SER A 51 10.43 0.62 0.98
C SER A 51 11.18 1.87 0.52
N GLU A 52 12.47 1.94 0.81
CA GLU A 52 13.37 3.02 0.39
C GLU A 52 14.81 2.59 0.68
N ASP A 53 15.80 3.12 -0.01
CA ASP A 53 17.20 3.01 0.38
C ASP A 53 17.52 4.02 1.50
N PHE A 54 17.14 3.67 2.74
CA PHE A 54 17.31 4.57 3.89
C PHE A 54 18.77 4.79 4.28
N ASN A 55 19.62 3.85 3.98
CA ASN A 55 21.03 3.90 4.38
C ASN A 55 21.98 4.32 3.26
N ARG A 56 21.47 4.48 2.04
CA ARG A 56 22.20 4.83 0.81
C ARG A 56 23.32 3.88 0.47
N ASP A 57 23.09 2.58 0.66
CA ASP A 57 24.00 1.52 0.20
C ASP A 57 23.61 0.97 -1.18
N GLY A 58 22.54 1.46 -1.79
CA GLY A 58 22.01 1.05 -3.07
C GLY A 58 20.98 -0.07 -2.98
N GLU A 59 20.71 -0.58 -1.77
CA GLU A 59 19.79 -1.67 -1.53
C GLU A 59 18.47 -1.17 -0.95
N ILE A 60 17.36 -1.76 -1.36
CA ILE A 60 16.04 -1.38 -0.85
C ILE A 60 15.86 -1.95 0.55
N ASP A 61 15.62 -1.06 1.51
CA ASP A 61 15.29 -1.38 2.90
C ASP A 61 13.77 -1.40 3.10
N LEU A 62 13.29 -2.00 4.20
CA LEU A 62 11.87 -2.00 4.59
C LEU A 62 11.67 -1.41 5.99
N ILE A 63 10.60 -0.62 6.15
CA ILE A 63 10.11 -0.18 7.45
C ILE A 63 8.64 -0.59 7.60
N VAL A 64 8.33 -1.25 8.72
CA VAL A 64 7.01 -1.80 9.05
C VAL A 64 6.50 -1.17 10.33
N THR A 65 5.26 -0.69 10.34
CA THR A 65 4.59 -0.23 11.57
C THR A 65 4.03 -1.42 12.35
N ASN A 66 4.31 -1.48 13.65
CA ASN A 66 3.82 -2.50 14.57
C ASN A 66 2.88 -1.83 15.60
N SER A 67 1.60 -1.75 15.27
CA SER A 67 0.64 -0.98 16.06
C SER A 67 0.43 -1.56 17.47
N GLY A 68 0.53 -2.89 17.63
CA GLY A 68 0.39 -3.55 18.93
C GLY A 68 1.61 -3.43 19.85
N HIS A 69 2.81 -3.16 19.31
CA HIS A 69 4.02 -3.00 20.10
C HIS A 69 4.51 -1.56 20.23
N ASN A 70 3.84 -0.58 19.56
CA ASN A 70 4.27 0.82 19.52
C ASN A 70 5.71 0.99 19.01
N THR A 71 6.03 0.28 17.91
CA THR A 71 7.35 0.28 17.30
C THR A 71 7.27 0.30 15.79
N LEU A 72 8.41 0.59 15.15
CA LEU A 72 8.67 0.19 13.76
C LEU A 72 9.68 -0.96 13.78
N SER A 73 9.55 -1.86 12.82
CA SER A 73 10.60 -2.80 12.42
C SER A 73 11.33 -2.24 11.22
N TYR A 74 12.64 -2.11 11.29
CA TYR A 74 13.48 -1.70 10.20
C TYR A 74 14.36 -2.87 9.76
N PHE A 75 14.31 -3.21 8.48
CA PHE A 75 15.05 -4.29 7.87
C PHE A 75 15.92 -3.73 6.74
N LYS A 76 17.23 -3.89 6.85
CA LYS A 76 18.16 -3.46 5.80
C LYS A 76 18.24 -4.52 4.72
N GLY A 77 18.10 -4.10 3.48
CA GLY A 77 18.29 -4.95 2.32
C GLY A 77 19.72 -5.49 2.21
N LYS A 78 19.88 -6.58 1.46
CA LYS A 78 21.19 -7.16 1.10
C LYS A 78 21.40 -7.22 -0.41
N GLY A 79 20.40 -6.79 -1.22
CA GLY A 79 20.43 -6.82 -2.67
C GLY A 79 20.32 -8.21 -3.30
N ASP A 80 20.01 -9.23 -2.52
CA ASP A 80 19.80 -10.60 -2.98
C ASP A 80 18.37 -11.12 -2.74
N GLY A 81 17.44 -10.18 -2.46
CA GLY A 81 16.06 -10.45 -2.09
C GLY A 81 15.88 -10.81 -0.62
N THR A 82 16.98 -10.83 0.17
CA THR A 82 16.94 -11.07 1.61
C THR A 82 17.30 -9.80 2.40
N PHE A 83 17.01 -9.82 3.70
CA PHE A 83 17.20 -8.67 4.59
C PHE A 83 18.03 -9.05 5.80
N LYS A 84 18.62 -8.04 6.48
CA LYS A 84 19.31 -8.20 7.75
C LYS A 84 18.30 -8.35 8.90
N ASP A 85 18.78 -8.75 10.06
CA ASP A 85 17.98 -8.87 11.28
C ASP A 85 17.27 -7.56 11.61
N GLN A 86 16.06 -7.69 12.18
CA GLN A 86 15.21 -6.59 12.59
C GLN A 86 15.90 -5.62 13.54
N MET A 87 15.83 -4.33 13.21
CA MET A 87 16.12 -3.23 14.11
C MET A 87 14.81 -2.60 14.57
N THR A 88 14.63 -2.45 15.88
CA THR A 88 13.39 -1.88 16.47
C THR A 88 13.55 -0.39 16.75
N ILE A 89 12.59 0.41 16.25
CA ILE A 89 12.48 1.85 16.53
C ILE A 89 11.21 2.10 17.36
N LYS A 90 11.34 2.71 18.54
CA LYS A 90 10.19 3.06 19.41
C LYS A 90 9.41 4.24 18.84
N THR A 91 8.07 4.16 18.84
CA THR A 91 7.15 5.19 18.35
C THR A 91 6.30 5.81 19.46
N GLY A 92 5.26 6.53 19.09
CA GLY A 92 4.11 6.80 19.94
C GLY A 92 3.16 5.61 20.00
N GLU A 93 1.99 5.76 20.61
CA GLU A 93 1.02 4.67 20.80
C GLU A 93 0.23 4.41 19.52
N GLU A 94 0.20 3.14 19.11
CA GLU A 94 -0.53 2.62 17.96
C GLU A 94 -0.13 3.30 16.63
N PRO A 95 1.13 3.09 16.14
CA PRO A 95 1.56 3.58 14.85
C PRO A 95 0.79 2.86 13.72
N ILE A 96 0.08 3.62 12.87
CA ILE A 96 -0.77 3.07 11.81
C ILE A 96 -0.29 3.42 10.41
N CYS A 97 0.52 4.45 10.27
CA CYS A 97 1.04 4.90 8.97
C CYS A 97 2.43 5.49 9.17
N VAL A 98 3.31 5.29 8.21
CA VAL A 98 4.62 5.90 8.13
C VAL A 98 4.83 6.41 6.71
N VAL A 99 5.38 7.61 6.56
CA VAL A 99 5.80 8.17 5.27
C VAL A 99 7.23 8.63 5.36
N THR A 100 7.90 8.65 4.21
CA THR A 100 9.29 9.08 4.08
C THR A 100 9.39 10.36 3.25
N ALA A 101 10.24 11.26 3.68
CA ALA A 101 10.68 12.46 2.96
C ALA A 101 11.87 13.09 3.70
N ASP A 102 12.64 13.91 3.02
CA ASP A 102 13.67 14.72 3.70
C ASP A 102 13.02 15.92 4.39
N PHE A 103 12.69 15.78 5.68
CA PHE A 103 12.03 16.83 6.45
C PHE A 103 13.02 17.87 7.04
N ASN A 104 14.31 17.57 7.02
CA ASN A 104 15.32 18.46 7.58
C ASN A 104 16.28 19.07 6.55
N ASN A 105 16.13 18.69 5.28
CA ASN A 105 16.94 19.10 4.13
C ASN A 105 18.42 18.70 4.28
N ASN A 106 18.68 17.49 4.81
CA ASN A 106 20.03 16.94 4.89
C ASN A 106 20.36 15.98 3.75
N GLY A 107 19.40 15.75 2.86
CA GLY A 107 19.49 14.86 1.72
C GLY A 107 19.23 13.39 2.02
N TYR A 108 18.86 13.00 3.24
CA TYR A 108 18.50 11.62 3.61
C TYR A 108 17.01 11.50 3.86
N PRO A 109 16.38 10.34 3.50
CA PRO A 109 14.97 10.12 3.76
C PRO A 109 14.72 9.95 5.26
N ASP A 110 14.00 10.90 5.86
CA ASP A 110 13.51 10.87 7.23
C ASP A 110 12.17 10.12 7.30
N LEU A 111 11.64 9.91 8.52
CA LEU A 111 10.33 9.30 8.73
C LEU A 111 9.38 10.25 9.44
N ALA A 112 8.13 10.30 9.00
CA ALA A 112 7.01 10.81 9.77
C ALA A 112 6.09 9.62 10.11
N VAL A 113 5.84 9.39 11.40
CA VAL A 113 5.06 8.25 11.92
C VAL A 113 3.78 8.77 12.55
N LEU A 114 2.64 8.33 12.01
CA LEU A 114 1.30 8.66 12.49
C LEU A 114 0.89 7.68 13.58
N ASN A 115 0.69 8.18 14.80
CA ASN A 115 0.30 7.39 15.96
C ASN A 115 -1.18 7.65 16.26
N TYR A 116 -2.01 6.62 16.07
CA TYR A 116 -3.47 6.75 16.15
C TYR A 116 -3.95 7.08 17.57
N LYS A 117 -3.49 6.33 18.55
CA LYS A 117 -3.94 6.45 19.94
C LYS A 117 -3.41 7.71 20.60
N ASP A 118 -2.16 8.08 20.35
CA ASP A 118 -1.56 9.34 20.80
C ASP A 118 -2.10 10.57 20.05
N GLN A 119 -2.77 10.35 18.90
CA GLN A 119 -3.22 11.43 18.00
C GLN A 119 -2.06 12.37 17.65
N SER A 120 -0.92 11.80 17.31
CA SER A 120 0.32 12.52 17.10
C SER A 120 1.07 12.05 15.87
N ILE A 121 1.95 12.90 15.36
CA ILE A 121 2.96 12.55 14.36
C ILE A 121 4.33 12.75 14.99
N ASN A 122 5.16 11.72 14.95
CA ASN A 122 6.56 11.83 15.36
C ASN A 122 7.47 11.85 14.14
N ILE A 123 8.39 12.80 14.11
CA ILE A 123 9.42 12.89 13.07
C ILE A 123 10.69 12.22 13.58
N TYR A 124 11.30 11.37 12.74
CA TYR A 124 12.56 10.68 13.01
C TYR A 124 13.56 11.08 11.93
N PHE A 125 14.62 11.78 12.33
CA PHE A 125 15.68 12.16 11.40
C PHE A 125 16.60 10.99 11.13
N ASN A 126 16.87 10.78 9.86
CA ASN A 126 17.90 9.86 9.40
C ASN A 126 19.27 10.55 9.46
N SER A 127 20.17 10.05 10.30
CA SER A 127 21.49 10.63 10.53
C SER A 127 22.61 9.91 9.78
N ARG A 128 22.40 9.52 8.51
CA ARG A 128 23.23 8.63 7.70
C ARG A 128 23.11 7.14 8.08
N PHE A 129 23.33 6.29 7.12
CA PHE A 129 23.38 4.82 7.27
C PHE A 129 22.14 4.17 7.90
N GLY A 130 20.95 4.80 7.75
CA GLY A 130 19.70 4.25 8.30
C GLY A 130 19.65 4.29 9.83
N SER A 131 20.26 5.30 10.44
CA SER A 131 20.17 5.52 11.90
C SER A 131 19.14 6.60 12.18
N PHE A 132 17.98 6.19 12.68
CA PHE A 132 16.86 7.08 12.95
C PHE A 132 16.89 7.61 14.39
N VAL A 133 16.98 8.92 14.52
CA VAL A 133 16.92 9.61 15.81
C VAL A 133 15.58 10.33 15.95
N LYS A 134 14.81 9.98 16.98
CA LYS A 134 13.56 10.65 17.26
C LYS A 134 13.80 12.14 17.48
N ASN A 135 13.24 12.97 16.60
CA ASN A 135 13.18 14.39 16.86
C ASN A 135 12.23 14.62 18.04
N ARG A 136 12.53 15.61 18.88
CA ARG A 136 11.67 15.97 20.02
C ARG A 136 10.35 16.63 19.59
N ILE A 137 10.17 16.86 18.29
CA ILE A 137 8.96 17.48 17.74
C ILE A 137 7.89 16.41 17.62
N THR A 138 6.80 16.60 18.34
CA THR A 138 5.55 15.85 18.20
C THR A 138 4.50 16.80 17.65
N LEU A 139 4.00 16.50 16.46
CA LEU A 139 2.93 17.26 15.83
C LEU A 139 1.58 16.69 16.28
N ARG A 140 0.58 17.56 16.39
CA ARG A 140 -0.79 17.16 16.74
C ARG A 140 -1.74 17.65 15.66
N PRO A 141 -2.03 16.80 14.65
CA PRO A 141 -2.89 17.19 13.52
C PRO A 141 -4.35 17.39 13.93
N GLY A 142 -4.78 16.78 15.02
CA GLY A 142 -6.15 16.79 15.52
C GLY A 142 -6.58 15.43 16.05
N LYS A 143 -7.89 15.25 16.26
CA LYS A 143 -8.46 14.00 16.81
C LYS A 143 -8.69 12.95 15.71
N ILE A 144 -8.28 11.73 16.00
CA ILE A 144 -8.49 10.51 15.19
C ILE A 144 -7.93 10.66 13.76
N PRO A 145 -6.59 10.75 13.63
CA PRO A 145 -5.94 10.70 12.33
C PRO A 145 -6.04 9.27 11.73
N ILE A 146 -6.16 9.17 10.40
CA ILE A 146 -6.39 7.90 9.70
C ILE A 146 -5.23 7.52 8.79
N ASN A 147 -4.78 8.44 7.93
CA ASN A 147 -3.74 8.22 6.96
C ASN A 147 -2.97 9.52 6.70
N MET A 148 -1.77 9.42 6.11
CA MET A 148 -0.89 10.55 5.91
C MET A 148 -0.06 10.37 4.64
N VAL A 149 0.21 11.51 3.96
CA VAL A 149 1.15 11.59 2.83
C VAL A 149 2.07 12.79 3.01
N ALA A 150 3.23 12.75 2.35
CA ALA A 150 4.21 13.84 2.35
C ALA A 150 4.47 14.36 0.93
N GLY A 151 4.59 15.68 0.78
CA GLY A 151 4.91 16.32 -0.50
C GLY A 151 5.09 17.82 -0.33
N ASP A 152 5.69 18.50 -1.30
CA ASP A 152 5.86 19.96 -1.29
C ASP A 152 4.64 20.65 -1.92
N PHE A 153 3.63 20.98 -1.10
CA PHE A 153 2.36 21.56 -1.56
C PHE A 153 2.44 23.04 -1.90
N ASN A 154 3.50 23.71 -1.45
CA ASN A 154 3.65 25.15 -1.63
C ASN A 154 4.84 25.53 -2.53
N ARG A 155 5.58 24.53 -3.04
CA ARG A 155 6.73 24.67 -3.93
C ARG A 155 7.88 25.50 -3.33
N ASP A 156 8.09 25.38 -2.02
CA ASP A 156 9.19 26.04 -1.33
C ASP A 156 10.44 25.14 -1.16
N GLY A 157 10.39 23.91 -1.67
CA GLY A 157 11.45 22.91 -1.56
C GLY A 157 11.52 22.22 -0.21
N VAL A 158 10.51 22.39 0.64
CA VAL A 158 10.41 21.73 1.94
C VAL A 158 9.19 20.81 1.95
N ASN A 159 9.38 19.57 2.39
CA ASN A 159 8.27 18.62 2.46
C ASN A 159 7.25 18.99 3.53
N ASP A 160 5.99 18.97 3.12
CA ASP A 160 4.79 19.20 3.91
C ASP A 160 4.13 17.85 4.25
N LEU A 161 3.09 17.86 5.08
CA LEU A 161 2.27 16.68 5.40
C LEU A 161 0.78 16.99 5.17
N ALA A 162 0.07 16.03 4.57
CA ALA A 162 -1.39 16.02 4.53
C ALA A 162 -1.90 14.78 5.29
N VAL A 163 -2.84 15.00 6.22
CA VAL A 163 -3.34 13.98 7.14
C VAL A 163 -4.86 13.90 7.07
N THR A 164 -5.39 12.74 6.72
CA THR A 164 -6.84 12.50 6.78
C THR A 164 -7.30 12.32 8.22
N MET A 165 -8.42 12.95 8.55
CA MET A 165 -8.99 12.93 9.88
C MET A 165 -10.40 12.35 9.83
N ARG A 166 -10.77 11.49 10.76
CA ARG A 166 -12.07 10.80 10.79
C ARG A 166 -13.28 11.75 10.64
N TYR A 167 -13.15 12.97 11.12
CA TYR A 167 -14.24 13.94 11.11
C TYR A 167 -14.20 14.86 9.90
N HIS A 168 -14.37 14.31 8.70
CA HIS A 168 -14.62 15.01 7.45
C HIS A 168 -13.62 16.14 7.12
N LYS A 169 -12.31 15.89 7.30
CA LYS A 169 -11.29 16.87 6.93
C LYS A 169 -9.94 16.24 6.62
N VAL A 170 -9.16 16.98 5.86
CA VAL A 170 -7.72 16.79 5.68
C VAL A 170 -7.01 17.94 6.38
N MET A 171 -5.97 17.62 7.16
CA MET A 171 -5.12 18.62 7.80
C MET A 171 -3.86 18.80 6.98
N ILE A 172 -3.54 20.02 6.59
CA ILE A 172 -2.30 20.39 5.91
C ILE A 172 -1.32 20.99 6.93
N LEU A 173 -0.13 20.44 7.01
CA LEU A 173 0.95 20.90 7.88
C LEU A 173 2.13 21.32 6.99
N LEU A 174 2.27 22.62 6.71
CA LEU A 174 3.35 23.12 5.87
C LEU A 174 4.68 23.09 6.61
N GLY A 175 5.69 22.51 5.97
CA GLY A 175 7.06 22.44 6.45
C GLY A 175 7.71 23.83 6.62
N LYS A 176 8.69 23.91 7.51
CA LYS A 176 9.56 25.08 7.72
C LYS A 176 11.04 24.69 7.65
N GLY A 177 11.31 23.46 7.22
CA GLY A 177 12.63 22.84 7.29
C GLY A 177 13.04 22.49 8.72
N LYS A 178 14.09 21.69 8.83
CA LYS A 178 14.61 21.15 10.11
C LYS A 178 13.54 20.42 10.94
N GLY A 179 12.62 19.73 10.24
CA GLY A 179 11.51 18.95 10.80
C GLY A 179 10.46 19.77 11.54
N ARG A 180 10.43 21.09 11.35
CA ARG A 180 9.41 21.97 11.95
C ARG A 180 8.29 22.25 10.95
N PHE A 181 7.09 22.47 11.45
CA PHE A 181 5.90 22.72 10.64
C PHE A 181 5.15 23.97 11.11
N LYS A 182 4.35 24.57 10.23
CA LYS A 182 3.37 25.59 10.58
C LYS A 182 2.20 24.94 11.33
N ASN A 183 1.34 25.78 11.91
CA ASN A 183 0.10 25.28 12.52
C ASN A 183 -0.74 24.58 11.46
N PRO A 184 -1.38 23.43 11.80
CA PRO A 184 -2.22 22.70 10.86
C PRO A 184 -3.39 23.54 10.35
N VAL A 185 -3.65 23.48 9.05
CA VAL A 185 -4.83 24.09 8.40
C VAL A 185 -5.79 22.98 7.99
N ALA A 186 -7.06 23.12 8.36
CA ALA A 186 -8.09 22.14 8.04
C ALA A 186 -8.74 22.46 6.69
N ILE A 187 -8.83 21.44 5.84
CA ILE A 187 -9.66 21.45 4.62
C ILE A 187 -10.83 20.51 4.85
N PRO A 188 -12.08 20.97 4.78
CA PRO A 188 -13.24 20.11 4.91
C PRO A 188 -13.34 19.15 3.71
N VAL A 189 -13.86 17.94 3.92
CA VAL A 189 -14.20 16.99 2.86
C VAL A 189 -15.63 16.46 3.08
N ASN A 190 -16.27 16.00 2.00
CA ASN A 190 -17.71 15.74 1.98
C ASN A 190 -18.11 14.37 2.58
N GLY A 191 -17.16 13.56 3.03
CA GLY A 191 -17.38 12.24 3.64
C GLY A 191 -16.31 11.91 4.66
N GLN A 192 -16.38 10.74 5.25
CA GLN A 192 -15.34 10.26 6.17
C GLN A 192 -14.12 9.77 5.37
N PRO A 193 -12.93 10.42 5.49
CA PRO A 193 -11.76 9.98 4.76
C PRO A 193 -11.24 8.64 5.30
N THR A 194 -10.80 7.76 4.39
CA THR A 194 -10.21 6.45 4.69
C THR A 194 -8.77 6.33 4.19
N ALA A 195 -8.49 6.91 3.03
CA ALA A 195 -7.16 6.90 2.44
C ALA A 195 -6.90 8.17 1.64
N ILE A 196 -5.64 8.41 1.30
CA ILE A 196 -5.17 9.62 0.63
C ILE A 196 -3.96 9.27 -0.26
N VAL A 197 -3.90 9.85 -1.46
CA VAL A 197 -2.73 9.80 -2.35
C VAL A 197 -2.50 11.16 -2.99
N LEU A 198 -1.27 11.38 -3.47
CA LEU A 198 -0.85 12.58 -4.18
C LEU A 198 -0.78 12.29 -5.68
N GLY A 199 -1.08 13.28 -6.52
CA GLY A 199 -0.93 13.20 -7.96
C GLY A 199 -0.92 14.60 -8.60
N ASP A 200 -0.67 14.66 -9.90
CA ASP A 200 -0.87 15.85 -10.75
C ASP A 200 -1.96 15.50 -11.79
N TYR A 201 -3.20 15.44 -11.31
CA TYR A 201 -4.32 14.88 -12.09
C TYR A 201 -4.77 15.77 -13.25
N ASP A 202 -4.45 17.06 -13.23
CA ASP A 202 -4.75 17.99 -14.33
C ASP A 202 -3.51 18.39 -15.15
N ARG A 203 -2.34 17.79 -14.83
CA ARG A 203 -1.03 17.99 -15.49
C ARG A 203 -0.54 19.44 -15.47
N ASN A 204 -0.88 20.18 -14.43
CA ASN A 204 -0.44 21.55 -14.23
C ASN A 204 0.91 21.66 -13.47
N LYS A 205 1.53 20.53 -13.11
CA LYS A 205 2.74 20.39 -12.30
C LYS A 205 2.60 20.88 -10.85
N VAL A 206 1.38 20.92 -10.35
CA VAL A 206 1.08 21.18 -8.93
C VAL A 206 0.57 19.88 -8.32
N ILE A 207 0.98 19.60 -7.11
CA ILE A 207 0.50 18.42 -6.39
C ILE A 207 -0.97 18.63 -6.01
N ASP A 208 -1.83 17.71 -6.48
CA ASP A 208 -3.20 17.54 -6.05
C ASP A 208 -3.29 16.42 -4.99
N ILE A 209 -4.41 16.34 -4.32
CA ILE A 209 -4.67 15.31 -3.31
C ILE A 209 -5.97 14.59 -3.65
N ALA A 210 -5.91 13.26 -3.87
CA ALA A 210 -7.10 12.44 -3.97
C ALA A 210 -7.41 11.78 -2.61
N VAL A 211 -8.66 11.90 -2.16
CA VAL A 211 -9.13 11.41 -0.87
C VAL A 211 -10.25 10.40 -1.09
N ALA A 212 -10.06 9.18 -0.61
CA ALA A 212 -11.12 8.17 -0.54
C ALA A 212 -12.05 8.46 0.64
N LEU A 213 -13.35 8.46 0.39
CA LEU A 213 -14.40 8.80 1.34
C LEU A 213 -15.37 7.64 1.54
N ALA A 214 -15.58 7.22 2.79
CA ALA A 214 -16.51 6.14 3.15
C ALA A 214 -17.35 6.51 4.38
N GLY A 215 -18.19 5.59 4.85
CA GLY A 215 -18.95 5.77 6.09
C GLY A 215 -20.07 6.80 5.99
N SER A 216 -20.14 7.71 6.95
CA SER A 216 -21.15 8.79 6.98
C SER A 216 -20.80 9.92 6.02
N GLY A 217 -21.80 10.49 5.37
CA GLY A 217 -21.64 11.54 4.35
C GLY A 217 -21.65 10.97 2.93
N LYS A 218 -20.99 11.68 2.01
CA LYS A 218 -20.82 11.20 0.64
C LYS A 218 -19.74 10.14 0.58
N THR A 219 -19.94 9.10 -0.19
CA THR A 219 -18.95 8.06 -0.47
C THR A 219 -18.41 8.21 -1.88
N GLY A 220 -17.12 7.87 -2.06
CA GLY A 220 -16.43 7.97 -3.35
C GLY A 220 -15.05 8.59 -3.22
N ILE A 221 -14.64 9.35 -4.21
CA ILE A 221 -13.36 10.06 -4.27
C ILE A 221 -13.60 11.56 -4.35
N GLN A 222 -12.85 12.32 -3.58
CA GLN A 222 -12.81 13.78 -3.68
C GLN A 222 -11.40 14.23 -4.02
N ILE A 223 -11.26 15.09 -5.02
CA ILE A 223 -9.98 15.69 -5.38
C ILE A 223 -9.89 17.08 -4.73
N LEU A 224 -8.78 17.34 -4.07
CA LEU A 224 -8.40 18.68 -3.63
C LEU A 224 -7.36 19.18 -4.63
N TRP A 225 -7.76 20.12 -5.48
CA TRP A 225 -6.93 20.67 -6.54
C TRP A 225 -5.91 21.65 -5.99
N GLY A 226 -4.64 21.34 -6.16
CA GLY A 226 -3.54 22.17 -5.66
C GLY A 226 -3.45 23.52 -6.38
N ILE A 227 -3.11 24.56 -5.62
CA ILE A 227 -2.86 25.92 -6.15
C ILE A 227 -1.35 26.22 -6.20
N GLY A 228 -0.54 25.37 -5.55
CA GLY A 228 0.92 25.52 -5.49
C GLY A 228 1.40 26.52 -4.43
N ASN A 229 0.57 26.90 -3.49
CA ASN A 229 0.90 27.77 -2.36
C ASN A 229 0.55 27.15 -0.99
N GLY A 230 0.27 25.82 -0.99
CA GLY A 230 -0.17 25.08 0.19
C GLY A 230 -1.67 25.17 0.47
N THR A 231 -2.46 25.75 -0.46
CA THR A 231 -3.93 25.74 -0.41
C THR A 231 -4.51 24.96 -1.58
N PHE A 232 -5.76 24.57 -1.46
CA PHE A 232 -6.45 23.70 -2.40
C PHE A 232 -7.87 24.19 -2.70
N HIS A 233 -8.32 23.95 -3.93
CA HIS A 233 -9.73 24.06 -4.30
C HIS A 233 -10.39 22.68 -4.14
N GLU A 234 -11.60 22.65 -3.61
CA GLU A 234 -12.38 21.42 -3.49
C GLU A 234 -13.07 21.06 -4.80
N SER A 235 -13.16 19.76 -5.10
CA SER A 235 -14.01 19.24 -6.15
C SER A 235 -15.33 18.68 -5.62
N THR A 236 -16.19 18.26 -6.53
CA THR A 236 -17.32 17.39 -6.19
C THR A 236 -16.81 15.98 -5.83
N VAL A 237 -17.64 15.18 -5.15
CA VAL A 237 -17.33 13.78 -4.90
C VAL A 237 -17.71 12.96 -6.13
N PHE A 238 -16.75 12.24 -6.69
CA PHE A 238 -16.92 11.29 -7.77
C PHE A 238 -17.23 9.89 -7.22
N LYS A 239 -17.89 9.05 -8.02
CA LYS A 239 -18.07 7.63 -7.65
C LYS A 239 -16.70 6.96 -7.52
N GLY A 240 -16.52 6.13 -6.47
CA GLY A 240 -15.25 5.48 -6.19
C GLY A 240 -15.43 4.08 -5.58
N GLY A 241 -16.43 3.34 -6.05
CA GLY A 241 -16.86 2.10 -5.42
C GLY A 241 -17.82 2.34 -4.25
N GLY A 242 -18.23 1.29 -3.55
CA GLY A 242 -19.25 1.39 -2.48
C GLY A 242 -18.75 2.11 -1.25
N GLN A 243 -17.76 1.52 -0.57
CA GLN A 243 -17.12 2.05 0.66
C GLN A 243 -15.60 1.93 0.46
N PRO A 244 -14.94 2.87 -0.25
CA PRO A 244 -13.53 2.76 -0.56
C PRO A 244 -12.70 2.77 0.74
N LEU A 245 -11.79 1.81 0.87
CA LEU A 245 -10.91 1.66 2.02
C LEU A 245 -9.50 2.16 1.74
N THR A 246 -8.99 1.88 0.54
CA THR A 246 -7.69 2.32 0.06
C THR A 246 -7.83 2.98 -1.32
N ILE A 247 -6.80 3.69 -1.72
CA ILE A 247 -6.69 4.37 -3.01
C ILE A 247 -5.24 4.32 -3.48
N ALA A 248 -5.03 4.13 -4.78
CA ALA A 248 -3.72 4.24 -5.41
C ALA A 248 -3.84 4.89 -6.79
N ASN A 249 -2.75 5.47 -7.28
CA ASN A 249 -2.64 6.00 -8.64
C ASN A 249 -2.34 4.86 -9.62
N ILE A 250 -2.86 5.02 -10.83
CA ILE A 250 -2.63 4.13 -11.96
C ILE A 250 -2.86 4.93 -13.26
N ASP A 251 -2.09 4.69 -14.30
CA ASP A 251 -2.42 5.12 -15.66
C ASP A 251 -2.93 3.88 -16.40
N VAL A 252 -4.24 3.61 -16.28
CA VAL A 252 -4.83 2.30 -16.63
C VAL A 252 -4.89 2.06 -18.14
N ASP A 253 -4.87 3.11 -18.94
CA ASP A 253 -4.94 3.04 -20.42
C ASP A 253 -3.72 3.66 -21.12
N ASN A 254 -2.66 3.96 -20.36
CA ASN A 254 -1.40 4.55 -20.83
C ASN A 254 -1.59 5.85 -21.62
N ASP A 255 -2.55 6.68 -21.20
CA ASP A 255 -2.83 7.97 -21.84
C ASP A 255 -2.01 9.13 -21.24
N GLY A 256 -1.22 8.84 -20.21
CA GLY A 256 -0.31 9.74 -19.51
C GLY A 256 -1.01 10.58 -18.44
N TYR A 257 -2.30 10.39 -18.17
CA TYR A 257 -3.00 10.98 -17.05
C TYR A 257 -3.16 9.94 -15.94
N GLU A 258 -2.90 10.35 -14.71
CA GLU A 258 -3.12 9.46 -13.57
C GLU A 258 -4.62 9.25 -13.35
N ASP A 259 -5.01 7.98 -13.39
CA ASP A 259 -6.29 7.45 -12.94
C ASP A 259 -6.17 7.02 -11.48
N LEU A 260 -7.25 6.50 -10.92
CA LEU A 260 -7.28 6.00 -9.56
C LEU A 260 -7.85 4.59 -9.50
N VAL A 261 -7.39 3.84 -8.51
CA VAL A 261 -7.96 2.54 -8.16
C VAL A 261 -8.28 2.50 -6.67
N THR A 262 -9.44 1.94 -6.32
CA THR A 262 -9.88 1.80 -4.92
C THR A 262 -10.29 0.37 -4.62
N SER A 263 -10.13 -0.05 -3.36
CA SER A 263 -10.71 -1.29 -2.85
C SER A 263 -11.91 -1.01 -1.96
N SER A 264 -12.93 -1.87 -2.03
CA SER A 264 -14.08 -1.85 -1.15
C SER A 264 -14.19 -3.15 -0.39
N ASN A 265 -13.93 -3.10 0.92
CA ASN A 265 -14.03 -4.30 1.76
C ASN A 265 -15.48 -4.76 1.99
N SER A 266 -16.43 -3.85 1.94
CA SER A 266 -17.86 -4.16 2.13
C SER A 266 -18.51 -4.81 0.91
N LEU A 267 -17.98 -4.53 -0.29
CA LEU A 267 -18.46 -5.10 -1.55
C LEU A 267 -17.54 -6.20 -2.09
N HIS A 268 -16.33 -6.37 -1.52
CA HIS A 268 -15.31 -7.30 -2.00
C HIS A 268 -14.87 -7.01 -3.43
N THR A 269 -14.80 -5.72 -3.80
CA THR A 269 -14.52 -5.27 -5.16
C THR A 269 -13.35 -4.30 -5.22
N ILE A 270 -12.79 -4.20 -6.40
CA ILE A 270 -11.88 -3.13 -6.84
C ILE A 270 -12.65 -2.27 -7.85
N THR A 271 -12.52 -0.98 -7.74
CA THR A 271 -13.11 0.01 -8.66
C THR A 271 -12.00 0.82 -9.31
N LEU A 272 -11.96 0.85 -10.61
CA LEU A 272 -11.14 1.77 -11.39
C LEU A 272 -11.89 3.09 -11.60
N ILE A 273 -11.17 4.18 -11.53
CA ILE A 273 -11.76 5.53 -11.62
C ILE A 273 -10.94 6.31 -12.63
N LYS A 274 -11.44 6.39 -13.84
CA LYS A 274 -10.76 7.03 -14.97
C LYS A 274 -10.79 8.53 -14.86
N ASN A 275 -9.65 9.17 -15.09
CA ASN A 275 -9.51 10.61 -15.28
C ASN A 275 -9.99 11.01 -16.67
N ASN A 276 -11.02 11.87 -16.75
CA ASN A 276 -11.58 12.32 -18.02
C ASN A 276 -10.83 13.52 -18.64
N LYS A 277 -9.71 13.96 -18.04
CA LYS A 277 -8.84 15.06 -18.50
C LYS A 277 -9.46 16.47 -18.44
N ASP A 278 -10.65 16.58 -17.90
CA ASP A 278 -11.43 17.82 -17.75
C ASP A 278 -11.71 18.18 -16.28
N LYS A 279 -10.87 17.69 -15.36
CA LYS A 279 -11.05 17.76 -13.90
C LYS A 279 -12.25 16.97 -13.38
N SER A 280 -12.72 16.00 -14.15
CA SER A 280 -13.73 15.04 -13.72
C SER A 280 -13.20 13.61 -13.77
N PHE A 281 -13.87 12.73 -13.04
CA PHE A 281 -13.52 11.31 -12.94
C PHE A 281 -14.77 10.45 -13.12
N SER A 282 -14.60 9.30 -13.78
CA SER A 282 -15.67 8.34 -14.03
C SER A 282 -15.29 6.98 -13.47
N ALA A 283 -16.12 6.41 -12.59
CA ALA A 283 -15.94 5.04 -12.15
C ALA A 283 -16.25 4.08 -13.31
N LEU A 284 -15.33 3.15 -13.55
CA LEU A 284 -15.54 2.00 -14.42
C LEU A 284 -16.28 0.87 -13.65
N GLU A 285 -16.57 -0.24 -14.31
CA GLU A 285 -17.24 -1.37 -13.67
C GLU A 285 -16.38 -1.97 -12.53
N ASP A 286 -17.03 -2.28 -11.41
CA ASP A 286 -16.42 -2.96 -10.30
C ASP A 286 -16.08 -4.41 -10.68
N PHE A 287 -14.92 -4.90 -10.29
CA PHE A 287 -14.55 -6.30 -10.45
C PHE A 287 -14.16 -6.95 -9.11
N ALA A 288 -14.40 -8.26 -9.03
CA ALA A 288 -14.10 -9.01 -7.81
C ALA A 288 -12.60 -9.18 -7.63
N SER A 289 -12.13 -9.00 -6.38
CA SER A 289 -10.76 -9.28 -5.98
C SER A 289 -10.69 -10.59 -5.18
N GLY A 290 -11.12 -10.55 -3.95
CA GLY A 290 -11.17 -11.63 -2.98
C GLY A 290 -11.95 -11.15 -1.76
N SER A 291 -11.94 -11.91 -0.67
CA SER A 291 -12.71 -11.53 0.52
C SER A 291 -11.95 -10.48 1.34
N PHE A 292 -12.59 -9.35 1.56
CA PHE A 292 -12.08 -8.26 2.36
C PHE A 292 -10.77 -7.64 1.81
N PRO A 293 -10.80 -7.08 0.59
CA PRO A 293 -9.62 -6.41 0.00
C PRO A 293 -9.20 -5.24 0.87
N LYS A 294 -7.95 -5.28 1.34
CA LYS A 294 -7.43 -4.36 2.35
C LYS A 294 -6.51 -3.30 1.77
N PHE A 295 -5.63 -3.70 0.88
CA PHE A 295 -4.64 -2.81 0.28
C PHE A 295 -4.50 -3.13 -1.20
N VAL A 296 -4.19 -2.12 -2.00
CA VAL A 296 -3.90 -2.26 -3.43
C VAL A 296 -2.57 -1.60 -3.74
N VAL A 297 -1.75 -2.28 -4.53
CA VAL A 297 -0.53 -1.73 -5.13
C VAL A 297 -0.58 -1.91 -6.64
N VAL A 298 0.05 -0.98 -7.32
CA VAL A 298 0.13 -0.91 -8.78
C VAL A 298 1.59 -1.05 -9.20
N ALA A 299 1.88 -1.99 -10.09
CA ALA A 299 3.20 -2.15 -10.69
C ALA A 299 3.09 -2.95 -11.98
N ASP A 300 4.09 -2.88 -12.84
CA ASP A 300 4.22 -3.79 -13.98
C ASP A 300 4.89 -5.09 -13.52
N PHE A 301 4.06 -6.03 -13.01
CA PHE A 301 4.55 -7.33 -12.55
C PHE A 301 4.95 -8.26 -13.70
N THR A 302 4.59 -7.94 -14.94
CA THR A 302 4.90 -8.80 -16.10
C THR A 302 6.11 -8.31 -16.88
N GLY A 303 6.45 -7.04 -16.79
CA GLY A 303 7.50 -6.39 -17.59
C GLY A 303 7.02 -6.06 -19.02
N ASP A 304 5.69 -5.96 -19.23
CA ASP A 304 5.10 -5.67 -20.55
C ASP A 304 4.78 -4.17 -20.75
N GLY A 305 5.12 -3.33 -19.77
CA GLY A 305 4.90 -1.89 -19.80
C GLY A 305 3.48 -1.46 -19.45
N LYS A 306 2.64 -2.37 -18.96
CA LYS A 306 1.27 -2.09 -18.54
C LYS A 306 1.13 -2.24 -17.03
N PRO A 307 0.35 -1.38 -16.38
CA PRO A 307 0.15 -1.49 -14.95
C PRO A 307 -0.73 -2.71 -14.60
N ASP A 308 -0.25 -3.53 -13.67
CA ASP A 308 -0.97 -4.62 -13.05
C ASP A 308 -1.42 -4.21 -11.64
N LEU A 309 -2.39 -4.93 -11.08
CA LEU A 309 -2.90 -4.69 -9.73
C LEU A 309 -2.62 -5.89 -8.83
N ALA A 310 -1.99 -5.65 -7.68
CA ALA A 310 -1.95 -6.62 -6.61
C ALA A 310 -2.81 -6.16 -5.43
N VAL A 311 -3.60 -7.08 -4.87
CA VAL A 311 -4.57 -6.79 -3.81
C VAL A 311 -4.40 -7.77 -2.66
N SER A 312 -4.24 -7.27 -1.43
CA SER A 312 -4.27 -8.11 -0.24
C SER A 312 -5.70 -8.39 0.19
N ASN A 313 -6.07 -9.68 0.30
CA ASN A 313 -7.40 -10.14 0.69
C ASN A 313 -7.32 -10.76 2.09
N SER A 314 -7.66 -9.96 3.11
CA SER A 314 -7.31 -10.28 4.50
C SER A 314 -8.04 -11.50 5.08
N ILE A 315 -9.21 -11.86 4.57
CA ILE A 315 -9.96 -13.03 5.06
C ILE A 315 -9.57 -14.31 4.31
N ASP A 316 -9.07 -14.18 3.08
CA ASP A 316 -8.70 -15.34 2.26
C ASP A 316 -7.22 -15.73 2.44
N ASP A 317 -6.43 -14.95 3.18
CA ASP A 317 -4.98 -15.12 3.34
C ASP A 317 -4.24 -15.18 2.00
N LEU A 318 -4.69 -14.35 1.06
CA LEU A 318 -4.22 -14.31 -0.32
C LEU A 318 -3.82 -12.92 -0.77
N ILE A 319 -2.83 -12.89 -1.67
CA ILE A 319 -2.63 -11.78 -2.60
C ILE A 319 -3.17 -12.22 -3.96
N THR A 320 -4.03 -11.40 -4.56
CA THR A 320 -4.49 -11.60 -5.93
C THR A 320 -3.83 -10.59 -6.85
N VAL A 321 -3.32 -11.05 -8.00
CA VAL A 321 -2.70 -10.20 -9.02
C VAL A 321 -3.52 -10.28 -10.29
N SER A 322 -4.05 -9.15 -10.74
CA SER A 322 -4.77 -8.97 -11.98
C SER A 322 -3.86 -8.28 -13.00
N LEU A 323 -3.59 -8.94 -14.13
CA LEU A 323 -2.69 -8.41 -15.14
C LEU A 323 -3.42 -7.42 -16.05
N GLY A 324 -2.84 -6.25 -16.25
CA GLY A 324 -3.38 -5.19 -17.07
C GLY A 324 -3.28 -5.48 -18.56
N ARG A 325 -4.22 -4.98 -19.34
CA ARG A 325 -4.19 -5.06 -20.81
C ARG A 325 -3.81 -3.75 -21.47
N GLY A 326 -3.68 -2.67 -20.68
CA GLY A 326 -3.36 -1.34 -21.18
C GLY A 326 -4.52 -0.64 -21.90
N ASP A 327 -5.73 -1.13 -21.74
CA ASP A 327 -6.97 -0.59 -22.30
C ASP A 327 -8.03 -0.29 -21.23
N GLY A 328 -7.61 -0.23 -19.97
CA GLY A 328 -8.51 -0.08 -18.83
C GLY A 328 -9.11 -1.39 -18.33
N THR A 329 -8.71 -2.55 -18.88
CA THR A 329 -9.21 -3.86 -18.45
C THR A 329 -8.10 -4.77 -17.92
N PHE A 330 -8.50 -5.77 -17.14
CA PHE A 330 -7.59 -6.72 -16.50
C PHE A 330 -7.94 -8.16 -16.84
N THR A 331 -6.98 -9.06 -16.62
CA THR A 331 -7.21 -10.50 -16.75
C THR A 331 -8.09 -11.03 -15.61
N TYR A 332 -8.94 -11.99 -15.94
CA TYR A 332 -9.78 -12.69 -14.97
C TYR A 332 -9.78 -14.21 -15.30
N PRO A 333 -9.72 -15.11 -14.32
CA PRO A 333 -9.53 -14.84 -12.89
C PRO A 333 -8.13 -14.29 -12.59
N PRO A 334 -7.95 -13.55 -11.45
CA PRO A 334 -6.64 -13.07 -11.03
C PRO A 334 -5.73 -14.24 -10.62
N ILE A 335 -4.42 -14.01 -10.65
CA ILE A 335 -3.43 -14.96 -10.14
C ILE A 335 -3.41 -14.85 -8.62
N ALA A 336 -3.63 -15.97 -7.91
CA ALA A 336 -3.66 -15.98 -6.45
C ALA A 336 -2.33 -16.52 -5.87
N HIS A 337 -1.82 -15.84 -4.84
CA HIS A 337 -0.64 -16.23 -4.06
C HIS A 337 -1.03 -16.35 -2.59
N VAL A 338 -0.74 -17.50 -1.99
CA VAL A 338 -0.95 -17.72 -0.56
C VAL A 338 0.14 -17.00 0.23
N VAL A 339 -0.27 -16.28 1.25
CA VAL A 339 0.60 -15.63 2.25
C VAL A 339 0.17 -16.04 3.66
N ASP A 340 0.83 -15.50 4.68
CA ASP A 340 0.42 -15.74 6.07
C ASP A 340 -0.85 -15.00 6.45
N GLU A 341 -1.43 -15.37 7.60
CA GLU A 341 -2.74 -14.94 8.05
C GLU A 341 -2.91 -13.42 8.14
N TYR A 342 -4.02 -12.95 7.62
CA TYR A 342 -4.51 -11.58 7.66
C TYR A 342 -3.56 -10.56 6.98
N PRO A 343 -3.30 -10.67 5.67
CA PRO A 343 -2.46 -9.69 4.95
C PRO A 343 -3.06 -8.29 4.99
N GLN A 344 -2.19 -7.30 5.20
CA GLN A 344 -2.55 -5.88 5.35
C GLN A 344 -1.88 -5.02 4.29
N GLY A 345 -0.86 -4.27 4.70
CA GLY A 345 -0.09 -3.38 3.84
C GLY A 345 0.85 -4.14 2.92
N MET A 346 1.08 -3.56 1.76
CA MET A 346 1.98 -4.10 0.74
C MET A 346 2.87 -2.99 0.19
N VAL A 347 4.08 -3.36 -0.22
CA VAL A 347 4.98 -2.50 -0.98
C VAL A 347 5.69 -3.34 -2.04
N VAL A 348 6.09 -2.72 -3.12
CA VAL A 348 6.78 -3.34 -4.24
C VAL A 348 8.17 -2.73 -4.45
N GLY A 349 9.07 -3.50 -5.03
CA GLY A 349 10.43 -3.08 -5.37
C GLY A 349 11.21 -4.23 -5.98
N ASP A 350 12.30 -3.95 -6.64
CA ASP A 350 13.27 -4.94 -7.10
C ASP A 350 14.27 -5.18 -5.95
N PHE A 351 14.01 -6.22 -5.11
CA PHE A 351 14.79 -6.47 -3.90
C PHE A 351 16.06 -7.29 -4.13
N ASP A 352 16.22 -7.89 -5.34
CA ASP A 352 17.38 -8.70 -5.69
C ASP A 352 18.11 -8.23 -6.96
N HIS A 353 17.75 -7.04 -7.47
CA HIS A 353 18.36 -6.39 -8.64
C HIS A 353 18.31 -7.24 -9.93
N ASP A 354 17.30 -8.08 -10.08
CA ASP A 354 17.10 -8.86 -11.31
C ASP A 354 16.25 -8.14 -12.37
N GLY A 355 15.79 -6.93 -12.07
CA GLY A 355 14.96 -6.07 -12.91
C GLY A 355 13.47 -6.44 -12.88
N LEU A 356 13.06 -7.36 -12.01
CA LEU A 356 11.66 -7.74 -11.83
C LEU A 356 11.12 -7.18 -10.53
N ILE A 357 9.81 -6.95 -10.50
CA ILE A 357 9.14 -6.38 -9.33
C ILE A 357 8.78 -7.46 -8.33
N ASP A 358 9.35 -7.36 -7.15
CA ASP A 358 9.06 -8.15 -5.96
C ASP A 358 8.02 -7.47 -5.07
N MET A 359 7.60 -8.14 -4.00
CA MET A 359 6.60 -7.61 -3.08
C MET A 359 6.90 -7.98 -1.63
N ALA A 360 6.70 -7.03 -0.72
CA ALA A 360 6.65 -7.27 0.71
C ALA A 360 5.22 -7.07 1.22
N VAL A 361 4.73 -8.03 2.03
CA VAL A 361 3.35 -8.07 2.55
C VAL A 361 3.36 -8.24 4.06
N THR A 362 2.76 -7.33 4.80
CA THR A 362 2.59 -7.48 6.24
C THR A 362 1.43 -8.43 6.55
N CYS A 363 1.66 -9.42 7.42
CA CYS A 363 0.68 -10.41 7.86
C CYS A 363 0.44 -10.25 9.36
N ARG A 364 -0.73 -9.66 9.71
CA ARG A 364 -1.00 -9.14 11.04
C ARG A 364 -1.01 -10.20 12.12
N ASP A 365 -1.77 -11.27 11.92
CA ASP A 365 -2.06 -12.23 12.99
C ASP A 365 -0.85 -13.12 13.32
N LYS A 366 0.10 -13.25 12.40
CA LYS A 366 1.36 -14.00 12.60
C LYS A 366 2.55 -13.11 12.99
N ARG A 367 2.41 -11.78 12.95
CA ARG A 367 3.52 -10.81 13.18
C ARG A 367 4.66 -10.99 12.21
N LEU A 368 4.33 -11.10 10.93
CA LEU A 368 5.28 -11.43 9.88
C LEU A 368 5.22 -10.41 8.74
N VAL A 369 6.31 -10.37 7.98
CA VAL A 369 6.33 -9.86 6.62
C VAL A 369 6.70 -11.02 5.70
N ASN A 370 5.87 -11.26 4.70
CA ASN A 370 6.16 -12.17 3.59
C ASN A 370 6.87 -11.38 2.49
N ILE A 371 8.00 -11.89 2.02
CA ILE A 371 8.74 -11.36 0.88
C ILE A 371 8.53 -12.30 -0.29
N LEU A 372 7.85 -11.83 -1.30
CA LEU A 372 7.54 -12.57 -2.51
C LEU A 372 8.50 -12.14 -3.62
N ILE A 373 9.44 -13.01 -3.96
CA ILE A 373 10.44 -12.76 -4.98
C ILE A 373 9.97 -13.32 -6.32
N LYS A 374 9.99 -12.46 -7.33
CA LYS A 374 9.78 -12.85 -8.72
C LYS A 374 11.14 -13.17 -9.35
N ARG A 375 11.23 -14.26 -10.10
CA ARG A 375 12.43 -14.62 -10.88
C ARG A 375 12.04 -15.12 -12.26
N ASN A 376 12.85 -14.82 -13.25
CA ASN A 376 12.74 -15.42 -14.56
C ASN A 376 12.97 -16.94 -14.43
N ILE A 377 11.99 -17.75 -14.85
CA ILE A 377 12.04 -19.21 -14.80
C ILE A 377 13.19 -19.76 -15.68
N ILE A 378 13.84 -18.92 -16.48
CA ILE A 378 14.88 -19.29 -17.45
C ILE A 378 16.30 -19.24 -16.85
N ASP A 379 16.49 -18.63 -15.68
CA ASP A 379 17.82 -18.55 -15.04
C ASP A 379 17.92 -19.55 -13.87
N PRO A 380 18.70 -20.66 -14.04
CA PRO A 380 18.90 -21.62 -12.96
C PRO A 380 19.96 -21.12 -11.95
N LYS A 381 19.83 -19.92 -11.40
CA LYS A 381 20.56 -19.60 -10.17
C LYS A 381 20.10 -20.59 -9.11
N PRO A 382 21.02 -21.29 -8.43
CA PRO A 382 20.62 -22.31 -7.48
C PRO A 382 19.78 -21.68 -6.39
N ASP A 383 18.61 -22.31 -6.14
CA ASP A 383 17.81 -22.04 -4.97
C ASP A 383 18.72 -21.89 -3.76
N ILE A 384 18.67 -20.73 -3.10
CA ILE A 384 19.17 -20.61 -1.73
C ILE A 384 18.14 -21.33 -0.84
N ALA A 385 17.82 -22.55 -1.22
CA ALA A 385 16.95 -23.45 -0.51
C ALA A 385 17.78 -24.26 0.47
N GLY A 386 18.02 -23.72 1.61
CA GLY A 386 18.57 -24.42 2.74
C GLY A 386 17.62 -24.58 3.91
N GLN A 387 16.31 -24.41 3.71
CA GLN A 387 15.35 -24.76 4.76
C GLN A 387 14.22 -25.62 4.19
N PRO A 388 14.04 -26.85 4.73
CA PRO A 388 12.94 -27.71 4.32
C PRO A 388 11.62 -27.11 4.80
N PHE A 389 10.59 -27.20 3.93
CA PHE A 389 9.21 -27.00 4.34
C PHE A 389 8.95 -27.83 5.62
N ILE A 390 8.73 -27.16 6.74
CA ILE A 390 8.26 -27.84 7.95
C ILE A 390 6.83 -28.27 7.64
N LYS A 391 6.65 -29.54 7.28
CA LYS A 391 5.35 -30.20 7.40
C LYS A 391 4.98 -30.16 8.88
N THR A 392 3.98 -29.37 9.23
CA THR A 392 3.28 -29.60 10.50
C THR A 392 2.57 -30.96 10.39
N GLU A 393 3.17 -32.00 10.95
CA GLU A 393 2.46 -33.24 11.27
C GLU A 393 1.38 -32.88 12.30
N GLN A 394 0.14 -33.19 11.95
CA GLN A 394 -0.95 -33.22 12.88
C GLN A 394 -0.63 -34.27 13.95
N ALA A 395 -0.46 -33.82 15.21
CA ALA A 395 -0.48 -34.71 16.34
C ALA A 395 -1.95 -35.09 16.62
N THR A 396 -2.18 -36.39 16.66
CA THR A 396 -3.39 -37.12 17.04
C THR A 396 -3.97 -36.66 18.37
#